data_88cc5f497c9da3049eac346856e9e5ac
#
_entry.id   88cc5f497c9da3049eac346856e9e5ac
#
_cell.length_a   1.000
_cell.length_b   1.000
_cell.length_c   1.000
_cell.angle_alpha   90.00
_cell.angle_beta   90.00
_cell.angle_gamma   90.00
#
_symmetry.space_group_name_H-M   'P 1'
#
loop_
_entity.id
_entity.type
_entity.pdbx_description
1 polymer ?
#
loop_
_entity_poly.entity_id
_entity_poly.type
_entity_poly.pdbx_seq_one_letter_code
_entity_poly.pdbx_strand_id
1 'polypeptide(L)'
;MSGHRPVMLREVLSTLAPRDGATYLDGTFGGGGYAEAILGAARCTLYAIDRDPEAIARGAALAARHPGRLHLIAGRFGDMLSLLAARGLAGPGGGPEMTLDGVVLDLGVSSFQLDDAARGFSFRAEGPLDMRMEKTGRSAADLVNALPEPELAELLFEFGEERHARRIARAIVAARREAPITTTARLAAIIRAAAPRDPSGIDRATRS
;
A
#
# COMPACT_ATOMS: atom_id res chain seq x y z
N MET A 1 18.28 11.37 -3.00
CA MET A 1 16.97 11.24 -3.65
C MET A 1 16.95 9.88 -4.32
N SER A 2 16.15 8.94 -3.85
CA SER A 2 16.03 7.60 -4.45
C SER A 2 15.39 7.76 -5.83
N GLY A 3 16.08 7.31 -6.86
CA GLY A 3 15.67 7.45 -8.26
C GLY A 3 14.46 6.60 -8.67
N HIS A 4 13.50 6.40 -7.78
CA HIS A 4 12.28 5.65 -8.08
C HIS A 4 11.33 6.56 -8.86
N ARG A 5 11.20 6.28 -10.15
CA ARG A 5 10.24 6.97 -11.00
C ARG A 5 8.88 6.30 -10.85
N PRO A 6 7.79 7.07 -10.58
CA PRO A 6 6.44 6.52 -10.52
C PRO A 6 6.04 5.81 -11.82
N VAL A 7 5.24 4.75 -11.68
CA VAL A 7 4.72 3.99 -12.83
C VAL A 7 3.83 4.90 -13.66
N MET A 8 3.96 4.84 -15.00
CA MET A 8 3.11 5.60 -15.94
C MET A 8 3.00 7.11 -15.64
N LEU A 9 4.07 7.72 -15.09
CA LEU A 9 4.04 9.13 -14.65
C LEU A 9 3.60 10.09 -15.76
N ARG A 10 4.03 9.86 -17.01
CA ARG A 10 3.66 10.70 -18.15
C ARG A 10 2.19 10.61 -18.47
N GLU A 11 1.66 9.39 -18.46
CA GLU A 11 0.26 9.08 -18.74
C GLU A 11 -0.65 9.68 -17.66
N VAL A 12 -0.26 9.54 -16.38
CA VAL A 12 -0.97 10.15 -15.26
C VAL A 12 -1.01 11.65 -15.37
N LEU A 13 0.12 12.33 -15.62
CA LEU A 13 0.16 13.78 -15.79
C LEU A 13 -0.64 14.24 -17.02
N SER A 14 -0.59 13.49 -18.13
CA SER A 14 -1.37 13.79 -19.33
C SER A 14 -2.87 13.69 -19.08
N THR A 15 -3.31 12.69 -18.29
CA THR A 15 -4.73 12.46 -17.98
C THR A 15 -5.25 13.45 -16.94
N LEU A 16 -4.48 13.70 -15.85
CA LEU A 16 -4.84 14.68 -14.83
C LEU A 16 -4.81 16.11 -15.37
N ALA A 17 -3.96 16.37 -16.37
CA ALA A 17 -3.76 17.69 -16.98
C ALA A 17 -3.65 18.81 -15.91
N PRO A 18 -2.62 18.80 -15.04
CA PRO A 18 -2.51 19.75 -13.94
C PRO A 18 -2.54 21.18 -14.45
N ARG A 19 -3.33 22.06 -13.81
CA ARG A 19 -3.51 23.47 -14.19
C ARG A 19 -3.47 24.39 -12.97
N ASP A 20 -3.12 25.62 -13.18
CA ASP A 20 -3.04 26.63 -12.13
C ASP A 20 -4.41 26.88 -11.48
N GLY A 21 -4.40 26.99 -10.15
CA GLY A 21 -5.61 27.20 -9.35
C GLY A 21 -6.46 25.97 -9.11
N ALA A 22 -6.16 24.84 -9.75
CA ALA A 22 -6.90 23.57 -9.59
C ALA A 22 -6.52 22.85 -8.29
N THR A 23 -7.35 21.91 -7.87
CA THR A 23 -7.18 21.10 -6.67
C THR A 23 -7.20 19.63 -7.00
N TYR A 24 -6.16 18.91 -6.57
CA TYR A 24 -5.98 17.49 -6.82
C TYR A 24 -5.89 16.70 -5.53
N LEU A 25 -6.19 15.40 -5.61
CA LEU A 25 -6.00 14.44 -4.53
C LEU A 25 -5.10 13.29 -5.00
N ASP A 26 -4.02 13.04 -4.29
CA ASP A 26 -3.23 11.81 -4.35
C ASP A 26 -3.63 10.93 -3.16
N GLY A 27 -4.35 9.84 -3.40
CA GLY A 27 -4.82 8.95 -2.33
C GLY A 27 -3.79 7.90 -1.89
N THR A 28 -2.61 7.89 -2.52
CA THR A 28 -1.53 6.92 -2.31
C THR A 28 -0.17 7.60 -2.39
N PHE A 29 0.10 8.53 -1.48
CA PHE A 29 1.28 9.41 -1.53
C PHE A 29 2.61 8.65 -1.68
N GLY A 30 2.82 7.56 -0.92
CA GLY A 30 4.00 6.70 -1.00
C GLY A 30 5.33 7.43 -0.86
N GLY A 31 6.09 7.50 -1.96
CA GLY A 31 7.34 8.26 -2.05
C GLY A 31 7.19 9.71 -2.49
N GLY A 32 5.98 10.16 -2.80
CA GLY A 32 5.67 11.52 -3.23
C GLY A 32 6.01 11.83 -4.70
N GLY A 33 6.29 10.81 -5.51
CA GLY A 33 6.72 11.04 -6.90
C GLY A 33 5.62 11.65 -7.78
N TYR A 34 4.36 11.22 -7.64
CA TYR A 34 3.24 11.88 -8.32
C TYR A 34 2.99 13.26 -7.77
N ALA A 35 3.02 13.42 -6.43
CA ALA A 35 2.84 14.70 -5.77
C ALA A 35 3.86 15.74 -6.25
N GLU A 36 5.15 15.39 -6.30
CA GLU A 36 6.21 16.27 -6.81
C GLU A 36 5.99 16.66 -8.27
N ALA A 37 5.59 15.71 -9.11
CA ALA A 37 5.36 15.94 -10.53
C ALA A 37 4.12 16.82 -10.80
N ILE A 38 3.01 16.59 -10.09
CA ILE A 38 1.78 17.39 -10.19
C ILE A 38 2.08 18.85 -9.77
N LEU A 39 2.73 19.03 -8.61
CA LEU A 39 3.08 20.35 -8.08
C LEU A 39 4.13 21.10 -8.93
N GLY A 40 4.98 20.35 -9.63
CA GLY A 40 5.94 20.89 -10.58
C GLY A 40 5.32 21.29 -11.92
N ALA A 41 4.22 20.64 -12.31
CA ALA A 41 3.55 20.92 -13.59
C ALA A 41 2.66 22.17 -13.54
N ALA A 42 2.09 22.54 -12.39
CA ALA A 42 1.19 23.68 -12.25
C ALA A 42 1.22 24.28 -10.83
N ARG A 43 0.73 25.51 -10.70
CA ARG A 43 0.48 26.17 -9.41
C ARG A 43 -0.87 25.73 -8.83
N CYS A 44 -0.99 24.44 -8.53
CA CYS A 44 -2.19 23.82 -8.00
C CYS A 44 -2.05 23.53 -6.50
N THR A 45 -3.17 23.16 -5.86
CA THR A 45 -3.23 22.60 -4.51
C THR A 45 -3.34 21.09 -4.60
N LEU A 46 -2.59 20.38 -3.77
CA LEU A 46 -2.60 18.91 -3.71
C LEU A 46 -2.81 18.43 -2.27
N TYR A 47 -3.85 17.66 -2.07
CA TYR A 47 -4.06 16.86 -0.86
C TYR A 47 -3.49 15.48 -1.11
N ALA A 48 -2.64 14.99 -0.22
CA ALA A 48 -1.97 13.70 -0.38
C ALA A 48 -2.20 12.83 0.84
N ILE A 49 -2.87 11.70 0.64
CA ILE A 49 -3.24 10.75 1.68
C ILE A 49 -2.28 9.57 1.64
N ASP A 50 -1.85 9.11 2.79
CA ASP A 50 -1.24 7.79 2.95
C ASP A 50 -1.57 7.21 4.32
N ARG A 51 -1.80 5.90 4.34
CA ARG A 51 -2.02 5.15 5.59
C ARG A 51 -0.71 4.79 6.30
N ASP A 52 0.43 4.82 5.57
CA ASP A 52 1.75 4.52 6.11
C ASP A 52 2.33 5.77 6.79
N PRO A 53 2.53 5.75 8.13
CA PRO A 53 3.10 6.91 8.84
C PRO A 53 4.51 7.27 8.36
N GLU A 54 5.28 6.32 7.82
CA GLU A 54 6.60 6.60 7.26
C GLU A 54 6.51 7.35 5.93
N ALA A 55 5.50 7.07 5.10
CA ALA A 55 5.24 7.84 3.89
C ALA A 55 4.94 9.31 4.23
N ILE A 56 4.06 9.53 5.19
CA ILE A 56 3.72 10.87 5.68
C ILE A 56 4.95 11.59 6.24
N ALA A 57 5.77 10.91 7.05
CA ALA A 57 7.00 11.50 7.61
C ALA A 57 8.01 11.88 6.51
N ARG A 58 8.22 11.01 5.51
CA ARG A 58 9.06 11.31 4.35
C ARG A 58 8.55 12.51 3.55
N GLY A 59 7.23 12.65 3.44
CA GLY A 59 6.58 13.72 2.69
C GLY A 59 6.80 15.12 3.28
N ALA A 60 7.16 15.24 4.55
CA ALA A 60 7.33 16.53 5.23
C ALA A 60 8.34 17.45 4.50
N ALA A 61 9.44 16.89 3.99
CA ALA A 61 10.43 17.66 3.22
C ALA A 61 9.86 18.18 1.89
N LEU A 62 9.01 17.41 1.21
CA LEU A 62 8.31 17.85 -0.01
C LEU A 62 7.29 18.95 0.33
N ALA A 63 6.52 18.78 1.39
CA ALA A 63 5.55 19.77 1.84
C ALA A 63 6.21 21.11 2.19
N ALA A 64 7.39 21.08 2.83
CA ALA A 64 8.16 22.28 3.13
C ALA A 64 8.64 23.04 1.86
N ARG A 65 8.85 22.34 0.74
CA ARG A 65 9.19 22.97 -0.56
C ARG A 65 7.96 23.58 -1.27
N HIS A 66 6.77 23.15 -0.87
CA HIS A 66 5.50 23.60 -1.47
C HIS A 66 4.53 24.12 -0.40
N PRO A 67 4.91 25.18 0.36
CA PRO A 67 4.11 25.69 1.46
C PRO A 67 2.73 26.15 0.95
N GLY A 68 1.67 25.74 1.67
CA GLY A 68 0.28 26.06 1.32
C GLY A 68 -0.26 25.34 0.09
N ARG A 69 0.56 24.54 -0.62
CA ARG A 69 0.13 23.82 -1.82
C ARG A 69 0.09 22.29 -1.62
N LEU A 70 0.95 21.71 -0.78
CA LEU A 70 0.92 20.29 -0.44
C LEU A 70 0.41 20.10 0.98
N HIS A 71 -0.68 19.35 1.11
CA HIS A 71 -1.30 18.99 2.38
C HIS A 71 -1.27 17.48 2.60
N LEU A 72 -0.38 17.02 3.49
CA LEU A 72 -0.26 15.61 3.83
C LEU A 72 -1.33 15.20 4.83
N ILE A 73 -1.97 14.06 4.61
CA ILE A 73 -3.07 13.51 5.40
C ILE A 73 -2.79 12.06 5.74
N ALA A 74 -2.58 11.76 7.02
CA ALA A 74 -2.49 10.38 7.48
C ALA A 74 -3.89 9.74 7.47
N GLY A 75 -4.03 8.59 6.81
CA GLY A 75 -5.28 7.85 6.73
C GLY A 75 -5.40 6.99 5.47
N ARG A 76 -6.51 6.31 5.33
CA ARG A 76 -6.81 5.44 4.18
C ARG A 76 -7.51 6.25 3.09
N PHE A 77 -7.19 5.99 1.82
CA PHE A 77 -7.89 6.65 0.71
C PHE A 77 -9.40 6.29 0.67
N GLY A 78 -9.80 5.13 1.21
CA GLY A 78 -11.22 4.78 1.37
C GLY A 78 -11.99 5.74 2.27
N ASP A 79 -11.29 6.43 3.16
CA ASP A 79 -11.87 7.41 4.10
C ASP A 79 -11.68 8.87 3.62
N MET A 80 -11.30 9.06 2.34
CA MET A 80 -10.91 10.38 1.82
C MET A 80 -11.97 11.47 2.07
N LEU A 81 -13.23 11.15 1.93
CA LEU A 81 -14.31 12.13 2.16
C LEU A 81 -14.35 12.63 3.62
N SER A 82 -14.29 11.71 4.58
CA SER A 82 -14.27 12.07 6.00
C SER A 82 -12.97 12.76 6.41
N LEU A 83 -11.83 12.36 5.82
CA LEU A 83 -10.53 13.01 6.04
C LEU A 83 -10.50 14.45 5.53
N LEU A 84 -11.11 14.72 4.38
CA LEU A 84 -11.25 16.06 3.81
C LEU A 84 -12.27 16.89 4.62
N ALA A 85 -13.39 16.29 5.00
CA ALA A 85 -14.42 16.94 5.84
C ALA A 85 -13.85 17.40 7.19
N ALA A 86 -13.06 16.57 7.84
CA ALA A 86 -12.40 16.91 9.12
C ALA A 86 -11.44 18.10 9.02
N ARG A 87 -11.08 18.52 7.80
CA ARG A 87 -10.26 19.72 7.52
C ARG A 87 -11.08 20.92 7.03
N GLY A 88 -12.40 20.86 7.16
CA GLY A 88 -13.30 21.93 6.70
C GLY A 88 -13.43 22.01 5.17
N LEU A 89 -13.08 20.91 4.47
CA LEU A 89 -13.11 20.84 3.02
C LEU A 89 -14.36 20.12 2.49
N ALA A 90 -15.36 19.88 3.36
CA ALA A 90 -16.64 19.29 3.00
C ALA A 90 -17.78 20.26 3.27
N GLY A 91 -18.77 20.27 2.38
CA GLY A 91 -19.96 21.08 2.52
C GLY A 91 -20.93 20.61 3.59
N PRO A 92 -21.95 21.43 3.93
CA PRO A 92 -22.90 21.21 5.05
C PRO A 92 -23.77 19.94 4.92
N GLY A 93 -23.74 19.26 3.79
CA GLY A 93 -24.44 17.97 3.56
C GLY A 93 -23.55 16.75 3.61
N GLY A 94 -22.28 16.90 4.06
CA GLY A 94 -21.28 15.81 4.04
C GLY A 94 -20.65 15.57 2.67
N GLY A 95 -21.04 16.33 1.65
CA GLY A 95 -20.37 16.40 0.37
C GLY A 95 -19.24 17.45 0.39
N PRO A 96 -18.24 17.34 -0.48
CA PRO A 96 -17.18 18.33 -0.55
C PRO A 96 -17.74 19.69 -1.02
N GLU A 97 -17.52 20.76 -0.23
CA GLU A 97 -17.63 22.13 -0.79
C GLU A 97 -16.52 22.38 -1.82
N MET A 98 -15.46 21.62 -1.73
CA MET A 98 -14.34 21.69 -2.63
C MET A 98 -14.55 20.73 -3.81
N THR A 99 -14.49 21.26 -5.00
CA THR A 99 -14.42 20.45 -6.22
C THR A 99 -12.98 19.99 -6.42
N LEU A 100 -12.76 18.67 -6.45
CA LEU A 100 -11.50 18.09 -6.89
C LEU A 100 -11.50 18.07 -8.42
N ASP A 101 -10.45 18.65 -9.02
CA ASP A 101 -10.25 18.61 -10.47
C ASP A 101 -9.70 17.27 -10.95
N GLY A 102 -9.10 16.49 -10.04
CA GLY A 102 -8.63 15.16 -10.33
C GLY A 102 -8.18 14.38 -9.10
N VAL A 103 -8.23 13.06 -9.21
CA VAL A 103 -7.79 12.12 -8.18
C VAL A 103 -6.84 11.10 -8.81
N VAL A 104 -5.74 10.81 -8.16
CA VAL A 104 -4.82 9.73 -8.54
C VAL A 104 -4.71 8.70 -7.43
N LEU A 105 -4.74 7.41 -7.81
CA LEU A 105 -4.52 6.27 -6.94
C LEU A 105 -3.52 5.33 -7.63
N ASP A 106 -2.39 5.07 -6.97
CA ASP A 106 -1.42 4.05 -7.36
C ASP A 106 -1.51 2.89 -6.34
N LEU A 107 -2.38 1.93 -6.66
CA LEU A 107 -2.74 0.87 -5.73
C LEU A 107 -1.65 -0.19 -5.65
N GLY A 108 -1.28 -0.55 -4.44
CA GLY A 108 -0.29 -1.58 -4.16
C GLY A 108 0.65 -1.21 -3.02
N VAL A 109 1.80 -1.88 -2.98
CA VAL A 109 2.87 -1.63 -2.02
C VAL A 109 3.92 -0.70 -2.63
N SER A 110 4.49 0.19 -1.82
CA SER A 110 5.58 1.06 -2.27
C SER A 110 6.91 0.31 -2.29
N SER A 111 7.87 0.79 -3.12
CA SER A 111 9.25 0.28 -3.11
C SER A 111 9.88 0.37 -1.73
N PHE A 112 9.60 1.43 -0.98
CA PHE A 112 10.11 1.60 0.39
C PHE A 112 9.65 0.48 1.33
N GLN A 113 8.40 0.01 1.18
CA GLN A 113 7.88 -1.10 1.96
C GLN A 113 8.50 -2.45 1.53
N LEU A 114 8.77 -2.62 0.23
CA LEU A 114 9.40 -3.84 -0.31
C LEU A 114 10.89 -3.93 0.02
N ASP A 115 11.60 -2.80 0.05
CA ASP A 115 13.05 -2.75 0.27
C ASP A 115 13.40 -2.83 1.76
N ASP A 116 12.49 -2.45 2.65
CA ASP A 116 12.69 -2.58 4.10
C ASP A 116 12.24 -3.95 4.60
N ALA A 117 13.20 -4.83 4.86
CA ALA A 117 12.94 -6.18 5.39
C ALA A 117 12.14 -6.16 6.69
N ALA A 118 12.31 -5.13 7.55
CA ALA A 118 11.59 -5.00 8.81
C ALA A 118 10.08 -4.79 8.64
N ARG A 119 9.61 -4.39 7.45
CA ARG A 119 8.20 -4.22 7.12
C ARG A 119 7.50 -5.53 6.73
N GLY A 120 8.25 -6.57 6.38
CA GLY A 120 7.71 -7.90 6.08
C GLY A 120 6.95 -8.05 4.76
N PHE A 121 7.07 -7.10 3.82
CA PHE A 121 6.40 -7.17 2.52
C PHE A 121 7.17 -7.98 1.47
N SER A 122 8.41 -8.35 1.76
CA SER A 122 9.27 -9.09 0.84
C SER A 122 9.86 -10.32 1.52
N PHE A 123 9.98 -11.41 0.78
CA PHE A 123 10.72 -12.62 1.19
C PHE A 123 12.11 -12.72 0.53
N ARG A 124 12.58 -11.64 -0.14
CA ARG A 124 13.94 -11.55 -0.70
C ARG A 124 15.01 -11.44 0.39
N ALA A 125 14.64 -10.76 1.47
CA ALA A 125 15.41 -10.70 2.70
C ALA A 125 14.56 -11.23 3.86
N GLU A 126 15.19 -11.83 4.85
CA GLU A 126 14.47 -12.29 6.03
C GLU A 126 14.04 -11.09 6.88
N GLY A 127 12.77 -11.10 7.27
CA GLY A 127 12.17 -10.07 8.11
C GLY A 127 11.01 -10.63 8.92
N PRO A 128 10.48 -9.87 9.88
CA PRO A 128 9.28 -10.24 10.61
C PRO A 128 8.10 -10.38 9.65
N LEU A 129 7.21 -11.32 9.89
CA LEU A 129 5.98 -11.49 9.12
C LEU A 129 4.92 -10.46 9.55
N ASP A 130 5.17 -9.19 9.26
CA ASP A 130 4.33 -8.07 9.68
C ASP A 130 3.29 -7.68 8.62
N MET A 131 3.69 -7.09 7.50
CA MET A 131 2.89 -6.63 6.35
C MET A 131 1.84 -5.55 6.68
N ARG A 132 1.96 -4.85 7.82
CA ARG A 132 1.03 -3.76 8.18
C ARG A 132 1.51 -2.44 7.60
N MET A 133 0.78 -1.88 6.65
CA MET A 133 1.09 -0.55 6.12
C MET A 133 0.97 0.52 7.21
N GLU A 134 -0.09 0.47 8.01
CA GLU A 134 -0.38 1.44 9.09
C GLU A 134 0.40 1.18 10.38
N LYS A 135 1.16 0.08 10.46
CA LYS A 135 1.86 -0.40 11.68
C LYS A 135 0.93 -0.68 12.87
N THR A 136 -0.37 -0.71 12.67
CA THR A 136 -1.39 -1.01 13.69
C THR A 136 -2.30 -2.15 13.23
N GLY A 137 -3.07 -2.72 14.15
CA GLY A 137 -3.97 -3.82 13.85
C GLY A 137 -3.26 -5.17 13.73
N ARG A 138 -3.92 -6.14 13.10
CA ARG A 138 -3.43 -7.52 12.92
C ARG A 138 -2.31 -7.57 11.90
N SER A 139 -1.23 -8.25 12.23
CA SER A 139 -0.11 -8.55 11.32
C SER A 139 -0.39 -9.79 10.48
N ALA A 140 0.42 -10.02 9.43
CA ALA A 140 0.36 -11.27 8.69
C ALA A 140 0.69 -12.48 9.59
N ALA A 141 1.61 -12.34 10.56
CA ALA A 141 1.88 -13.38 11.55
C ALA A 141 0.63 -13.73 12.38
N ASP A 142 -0.16 -12.73 12.81
CA ASP A 142 -1.40 -12.96 13.53
C ASP A 142 -2.41 -13.74 12.68
N LEU A 143 -2.51 -13.43 11.40
CA LEU A 143 -3.42 -14.12 10.48
C LEU A 143 -3.02 -15.57 10.26
N VAL A 144 -1.77 -15.84 9.88
CA VAL A 144 -1.32 -17.21 9.57
C VAL A 144 -1.29 -18.11 10.80
N ASN A 145 -1.07 -17.55 12.01
CA ASN A 145 -1.03 -18.33 13.23
C ASN A 145 -2.40 -18.54 13.89
N ALA A 146 -3.40 -17.69 13.61
CA ALA A 146 -4.70 -17.73 14.29
C ALA A 146 -5.87 -18.17 13.41
N LEU A 147 -5.91 -17.83 12.12
CA LEU A 147 -7.07 -18.11 11.27
C LEU A 147 -7.33 -19.63 11.13
N PRO A 148 -8.60 -20.07 11.13
CA PRO A 148 -8.98 -21.42 10.73
C PRO A 148 -8.53 -21.74 9.29
N GLU A 149 -8.24 -23.04 9.00
CA GLU A 149 -7.77 -23.47 7.67
C GLU A 149 -8.69 -23.00 6.53
N PRO A 150 -10.03 -23.09 6.63
CA PRO A 150 -10.92 -22.63 5.57
C PRO A 150 -10.81 -21.11 5.29
N GLU A 151 -10.77 -20.30 6.35
CA GLU A 151 -10.66 -18.83 6.24
C GLU A 151 -9.31 -18.42 5.66
N LEU A 152 -8.22 -19.09 6.06
CA LEU A 152 -6.90 -18.85 5.48
C LEU A 152 -6.85 -19.22 3.99
N ALA A 153 -7.50 -20.32 3.59
CA ALA A 153 -7.60 -20.72 2.20
C ALA A 153 -8.42 -19.74 1.37
N GLU A 154 -9.51 -19.22 1.92
CA GLU A 154 -10.33 -18.19 1.25
C GLU A 154 -9.55 -16.89 1.06
N LEU A 155 -8.83 -16.43 2.10
CA LEU A 155 -7.98 -15.24 2.03
C LEU A 155 -6.91 -15.37 0.93
N LEU A 156 -6.21 -16.50 0.87
CA LEU A 156 -5.18 -16.75 -0.15
C LEU A 156 -5.77 -16.84 -1.57
N PHE A 157 -6.99 -17.38 -1.70
CA PHE A 157 -7.66 -17.48 -3.00
C PHE A 157 -8.19 -16.13 -3.46
N GLU A 158 -8.90 -15.42 -2.62
CA GLU A 158 -9.60 -14.19 -2.96
C GLU A 158 -8.63 -13.02 -3.22
N PHE A 159 -7.64 -12.84 -2.34
CA PHE A 159 -6.70 -11.72 -2.44
C PHE A 159 -5.39 -12.05 -3.13
N GLY A 160 -4.95 -13.30 -3.07
CA GLY A 160 -3.71 -13.76 -3.72
C GLY A 160 -3.92 -14.38 -5.10
N GLU A 161 -5.18 -14.65 -5.49
CA GLU A 161 -5.50 -15.43 -6.71
C GLU A 161 -4.77 -16.79 -6.72
N GLU A 162 -4.48 -17.34 -5.53
CA GLU A 162 -3.69 -18.55 -5.38
C GLU A 162 -4.55 -19.81 -5.64
N ARG A 163 -4.30 -20.47 -6.74
CA ARG A 163 -5.06 -21.68 -7.16
C ARG A 163 -4.87 -22.87 -6.21
N HIS A 164 -3.76 -22.91 -5.49
CA HIS A 164 -3.44 -23.98 -4.53
C HIS A 164 -3.72 -23.56 -3.07
N ALA A 165 -4.53 -22.52 -2.85
CA ALA A 165 -4.84 -21.92 -1.56
C ALA A 165 -5.17 -22.93 -0.46
N ARG A 166 -6.04 -23.92 -0.74
CA ARG A 166 -6.41 -24.98 0.24
C ARG A 166 -5.22 -25.84 0.66
N ARG A 167 -4.33 -26.17 -0.28
CA ARG A 167 -3.15 -26.98 -0.01
C ARG A 167 -2.13 -26.20 0.81
N ILE A 168 -1.95 -24.93 0.49
CA ILE A 168 -1.07 -24.00 1.20
C ILE A 168 -1.60 -23.74 2.61
N ALA A 169 -2.89 -23.44 2.77
CA ALA A 169 -3.50 -23.23 4.08
C ALA A 169 -3.32 -24.44 5.00
N ARG A 170 -3.55 -25.66 4.49
CA ARG A 170 -3.29 -26.90 5.23
C ARG A 170 -1.84 -27.03 5.68
N ALA A 171 -0.88 -26.71 4.81
CA ALA A 171 0.55 -26.77 5.14
C ALA A 171 0.92 -25.73 6.21
N ILE A 172 0.38 -24.50 6.13
CA ILE A 172 0.56 -23.46 7.14
C ILE A 172 -0.01 -23.92 8.49
N VAL A 173 -1.25 -24.46 8.52
CA VAL A 173 -1.88 -24.94 9.74
C VAL A 173 -1.12 -26.12 10.36
N ALA A 174 -0.55 -27.01 9.55
CA ALA A 174 0.32 -28.07 10.04
C ALA A 174 1.62 -27.51 10.65
N ALA A 175 2.30 -26.61 9.94
CA ALA A 175 3.59 -26.04 10.37
C ALA A 175 3.48 -25.20 11.65
N ARG A 176 2.40 -24.41 11.82
CA ARG A 176 2.23 -23.56 13.02
C ARG A 176 1.96 -24.37 14.29
N ARG A 177 1.52 -25.65 14.18
CA ARG A 177 1.36 -26.56 15.34
C ARG A 177 2.70 -26.96 15.95
N GLU A 178 3.76 -26.99 15.15
CA GLU A 178 5.12 -27.29 15.60
C GLU A 178 5.79 -26.08 16.23
N ALA A 179 5.71 -24.92 15.55
CA ALA A 179 6.18 -23.65 16.09
C ALA A 179 5.54 -22.47 15.33
N PRO A 180 5.27 -21.33 16.00
CA PRO A 180 4.71 -20.14 15.37
C PRO A 180 5.49 -19.70 14.13
N ILE A 181 4.78 -19.24 13.09
CA ILE A 181 5.36 -18.72 11.86
C ILE A 181 5.52 -17.20 12.04
N THR A 182 6.75 -16.72 12.20
CA THR A 182 7.04 -15.35 12.59
C THR A 182 7.89 -14.59 11.58
N THR A 183 8.43 -15.28 10.55
CA THR A 183 9.27 -14.64 9.55
C THR A 183 8.77 -14.89 8.12
N THR A 184 9.05 -13.94 7.23
CA THR A 184 8.73 -14.03 5.81
C THR A 184 9.39 -15.23 5.15
N ALA A 185 10.65 -15.51 5.49
CA ALA A 185 11.41 -16.63 4.94
C ALA A 185 10.77 -17.98 5.30
N ARG A 186 10.33 -18.15 6.57
CA ARG A 186 9.66 -19.39 7.00
C ARG A 186 8.35 -19.61 6.28
N LEU A 187 7.50 -18.57 6.17
CA LEU A 187 6.24 -18.67 5.43
C LEU A 187 6.50 -19.03 3.95
N ALA A 188 7.41 -18.33 3.28
CA ALA A 188 7.76 -18.60 1.90
C ALA A 188 8.28 -20.03 1.69
N ALA A 189 9.07 -20.59 2.62
CA ALA A 189 9.53 -21.96 2.56
C ALA A 189 8.38 -22.99 2.63
N ILE A 190 7.40 -22.76 3.53
CA ILE A 190 6.20 -23.61 3.67
C ILE A 190 5.40 -23.59 2.35
N ILE A 191 5.18 -22.40 1.77
CA ILE A 191 4.43 -22.24 0.53
C ILE A 191 5.14 -22.94 -0.63
N ARG A 192 6.46 -22.75 -0.78
CA ARG A 192 7.25 -23.41 -1.83
C ARG A 192 7.23 -24.94 -1.73
N ALA A 193 7.17 -25.48 -0.52
CA ALA A 193 7.05 -26.92 -0.32
C ALA A 193 5.62 -27.44 -0.65
N ALA A 194 4.60 -26.63 -0.39
CA ALA A 194 3.20 -26.99 -0.61
C ALA A 194 2.75 -26.80 -2.06
N ALA A 195 3.15 -25.73 -2.74
CA ALA A 195 2.69 -25.41 -4.09
C ALA A 195 3.53 -26.12 -5.18
N PRO A 196 2.94 -26.54 -6.33
CA PRO A 196 3.68 -27.03 -7.49
C PRO A 196 4.57 -25.93 -8.10
N ARG A 197 5.57 -26.29 -8.89
CA ARG A 197 6.38 -25.30 -9.62
C ARG A 197 5.50 -24.55 -10.63
N ASP A 198 5.63 -23.22 -10.66
CA ASP A 198 5.00 -22.39 -11.66
C ASP A 198 5.84 -22.46 -12.96
N PRO A 199 5.24 -22.83 -14.11
CA PRO A 199 5.94 -22.87 -15.39
C PRO A 199 6.48 -21.50 -15.85
N SER A 200 5.90 -20.39 -15.37
CA SER A 200 6.34 -19.02 -15.69
C SER A 200 7.63 -18.60 -14.99
N GLY A 201 8.14 -19.43 -14.06
CA GLY A 201 9.32 -19.09 -13.26
C GLY A 201 9.08 -18.11 -12.10
N ILE A 202 7.82 -17.66 -11.92
CA ILE A 202 7.44 -16.83 -10.77
C ILE A 202 7.58 -17.66 -9.48
N ASP A 203 8.15 -17.06 -8.43
CA ASP A 203 8.25 -17.73 -7.14
C ASP A 203 6.84 -18.03 -6.59
N ARG A 204 6.65 -19.27 -6.17
CA ARG A 204 5.36 -19.77 -5.67
C ARG A 204 4.81 -19.01 -4.46
N ALA A 205 5.70 -18.38 -3.69
CA ALA A 205 5.30 -17.55 -2.55
C ALA A 205 4.77 -16.16 -2.94
N THR A 206 4.88 -15.75 -4.21
CA THR A 206 4.52 -14.38 -4.64
C THR A 206 3.02 -14.09 -4.55
N ARG A 207 2.18 -15.13 -4.67
CA ARG A 207 0.71 -14.98 -4.65
C ARG A 207 0.07 -15.35 -3.31
N SER A 208 0.89 -15.68 -2.33
CA SER A 208 0.38 -16.20 -1.05
C SER A 208 0.64 -15.28 0.11
#